data_b66cebda7f515fb832d525c39cb25bc7
#
_entry.id   b66cebda7f515fb832d525c39cb25bc7
#
_cell.length_a   1.000
_cell.length_b   1.000
_cell.length_c   1.000
_cell.angle_alpha   90.00
_cell.angle_beta   90.00
_cell.angle_gamma   90.00
#
_symmetry.space_group_name_H-M   'P 1'
#
loop_
_entity.id
_entity.type
_entity.pdbx_description
1 polymer ?
#
loop_
_entity_poly.entity_id
_entity_poly.type
_entity_poly.pdbx_seq_one_letter_code
_entity_poly.pdbx_strand_id
1 'polypeptide(L)'
;MGLCENETIKRGSESSIALQREAGGLILYMQLIETWLKQRRAGHTLPQPFYTTREALDFDLAAIYGHSWLMVGMDCELPKTGSYIALMIGNWPIVIVRDKSGEIRAFHNSCRHRGSMICTVGSGITPKLVCPYHRWTYDLDGSLFAANRMQDDFVKADHGLKPVALRNVGGALFVCLSENPPSFEEFGDTLEGYIAPHHIKDAKLAYQSVLVENANWKLVMENARECYHCGTGHPALARSFPVEMSRHFDAGEDARIKTFAATMDALGLKHMPVEGHWWQVARFALNEGCLSISNDGKHLSKKLMCDANGGDIGSMRFALDPHCFVHCTADSIFMFSAMPVGPNETHVYSKWYVHKDAVEGVDYDVAALSDLWTKTNLEDKQLAENNQVGVNSHGYTPGPYSREAEMLAQRFTDWYCDKACDYIAAHGN
;
A
#
# COMPACT_ATOMS: atom_id res chain seq x y z
N MET A 1 -22.00 -53.57 9.72
CA MET A 1 -20.72 -53.57 8.99
C MET A 1 -21.01 -53.17 7.55
N GLY A 2 -20.49 -52.08 7.10
CA GLY A 2 -20.58 -51.67 5.70
C GLY A 2 -21.36 -50.38 5.44
N LEU A 3 -20.85 -49.20 5.82
CA LEU A 3 -21.32 -47.87 5.35
C LEU A 3 -20.29 -46.73 5.66
N CYS A 4 -19.03 -47.02 6.00
CA CYS A 4 -18.03 -45.98 6.32
C CYS A 4 -16.90 -45.75 5.30
N GLU A 5 -16.81 -46.55 4.24
CA GLU A 5 -15.66 -46.47 3.32
C GLU A 5 -15.87 -45.53 2.11
N ASN A 6 -17.10 -45.08 1.84
CA ASN A 6 -17.37 -44.28 0.62
C ASN A 6 -17.37 -42.76 0.82
N GLU A 7 -17.35 -42.24 2.06
CA GLU A 7 -17.31 -40.77 2.25
C GLU A 7 -15.92 -40.16 2.27
N THR A 8 -14.90 -40.93 2.67
CA THR A 8 -13.52 -40.43 2.72
C THR A 8 -12.89 -40.25 1.33
N ILE A 9 -13.27 -41.14 0.39
CA ILE A 9 -12.81 -41.06 -1.01
C ILE A 9 -13.46 -39.91 -1.78
N LYS A 10 -14.72 -39.58 -1.50
CA LYS A 10 -15.40 -38.44 -2.14
C LYS A 10 -14.87 -37.07 -1.67
N ARG A 11 -14.53 -36.90 -0.38
CA ARG A 11 -13.98 -35.64 0.14
C ARG A 11 -12.57 -35.36 -0.36
N GLY A 12 -11.74 -36.38 -0.57
CA GLY A 12 -10.42 -36.22 -1.17
C GLY A 12 -10.48 -35.83 -2.65
N SER A 13 -11.49 -36.31 -3.39
CA SER A 13 -11.66 -35.97 -4.82
C SER A 13 -12.25 -34.58 -5.02
N GLU A 14 -13.14 -34.11 -4.16
CA GLU A 14 -13.73 -32.76 -4.25
C GLU A 14 -12.70 -31.65 -3.90
N SER A 15 -11.86 -31.86 -2.89
CA SER A 15 -10.76 -30.91 -2.60
C SER A 15 -9.69 -30.89 -3.71
N SER A 16 -9.36 -32.04 -4.29
CA SER A 16 -8.45 -32.15 -5.42
C SER A 16 -9.03 -31.51 -6.68
N ILE A 17 -10.33 -31.69 -6.94
CA ILE A 17 -11.03 -31.06 -8.06
C ILE A 17 -11.18 -29.56 -7.88
N ALA A 18 -11.39 -29.07 -6.65
CA ALA A 18 -11.41 -27.63 -6.37
C ALA A 18 -10.04 -27.00 -6.58
N LEU A 19 -8.96 -27.58 -6.05
CA LEU A 19 -7.60 -27.16 -6.29
C LEU A 19 -7.21 -27.21 -7.77
N GLN A 20 -7.63 -28.24 -8.50
CA GLN A 20 -7.41 -28.36 -9.95
C GLN A 20 -8.23 -27.33 -10.74
N ARG A 21 -9.44 -26.96 -10.27
CA ARG A 21 -10.24 -25.88 -10.89
C ARG A 21 -9.66 -24.52 -10.63
N GLU A 22 -9.14 -24.24 -9.43
CA GLU A 22 -8.45 -22.99 -9.12
C GLU A 22 -7.14 -22.87 -9.89
N ALA A 23 -6.34 -23.93 -9.96
CA ALA A 23 -5.11 -23.99 -10.78
C ALA A 23 -5.42 -23.86 -12.27
N GLY A 24 -6.43 -24.57 -12.76
CA GLY A 24 -6.88 -24.48 -14.16
C GLY A 24 -7.45 -23.11 -14.50
N GLY A 25 -8.12 -22.45 -13.56
CA GLY A 25 -8.60 -21.09 -13.68
C GLY A 25 -7.45 -20.09 -13.80
N LEU A 26 -6.45 -20.18 -12.95
CA LEU A 26 -5.28 -19.29 -12.99
C LEU A 26 -4.46 -19.45 -14.27
N ILE A 27 -4.28 -20.68 -14.76
CA ILE A 27 -3.62 -20.94 -16.05
C ILE A 27 -4.38 -20.29 -17.20
N LEU A 28 -5.70 -20.41 -17.22
CA LEU A 28 -6.54 -19.75 -18.24
C LEU A 28 -6.40 -18.22 -18.15
N TYR A 29 -6.40 -17.65 -16.94
CA TYR A 29 -6.22 -16.22 -16.75
C TYR A 29 -4.84 -15.76 -17.23
N MET A 30 -3.77 -16.50 -16.93
CA MET A 30 -2.43 -16.20 -17.46
C MET A 30 -2.40 -16.18 -18.99
N GLN A 31 -3.07 -17.12 -19.68
CA GLN A 31 -3.16 -17.13 -21.14
C GLN A 31 -3.94 -15.92 -21.70
N LEU A 32 -5.02 -15.51 -21.02
CA LEU A 32 -5.76 -14.30 -21.38
C LEU A 32 -4.90 -13.05 -21.20
N ILE A 33 -4.25 -12.91 -20.04
CA ILE A 33 -3.35 -11.80 -19.77
C ILE A 33 -2.22 -11.72 -20.78
N GLU A 34 -1.56 -12.85 -21.10
CA GLU A 34 -0.52 -12.91 -22.13
C GLU A 34 -1.04 -12.44 -23.49
N THR A 35 -2.25 -12.84 -23.86
CA THR A 35 -2.90 -12.40 -25.09
C THR A 35 -3.13 -10.88 -25.11
N TRP A 36 -3.58 -10.31 -24.00
CA TRP A 36 -3.81 -8.87 -23.89
C TRP A 36 -2.50 -8.08 -23.83
N LEU A 37 -1.45 -8.62 -23.17
CA LEU A 37 -0.11 -8.03 -23.17
C LEU A 37 0.47 -7.91 -24.58
N LYS A 38 0.23 -8.91 -25.46
CA LYS A 38 0.64 -8.85 -26.88
C LYS A 38 -0.07 -7.76 -27.68
N GLN A 39 -1.24 -7.26 -27.21
CA GLN A 39 -1.97 -6.14 -27.80
C GLN A 39 -1.50 -4.77 -27.25
N ARG A 40 -0.67 -4.77 -26.22
CA ARG A 40 -0.14 -3.55 -25.62
C ARG A 40 0.67 -2.75 -26.62
N ARG A 41 0.48 -1.42 -26.58
CA ARG A 41 1.34 -0.47 -27.29
C ARG A 41 2.18 0.29 -26.26
N ALA A 42 3.50 0.26 -26.40
CA ALA A 42 4.41 0.99 -25.49
C ALA A 42 4.07 2.48 -25.44
N GLY A 43 4.17 3.09 -24.25
CA GLY A 43 3.84 4.49 -24.04
C GLY A 43 2.34 4.82 -24.16
N HIS A 44 1.46 3.83 -24.02
CA HIS A 44 0.01 3.99 -24.03
C HIS A 44 -0.60 3.30 -22.82
N THR A 45 -1.82 3.72 -22.48
CA THR A 45 -2.66 3.01 -21.49
C THR A 45 -2.88 1.54 -21.90
N LEU A 46 -3.31 0.72 -20.95
CA LEU A 46 -3.50 -0.72 -21.20
C LEU A 46 -4.73 -1.00 -22.09
N PRO A 47 -4.78 -2.14 -22.77
CA PRO A 47 -5.99 -2.68 -23.38
C PRO A 47 -7.16 -2.77 -22.39
N GLN A 48 -8.37 -2.48 -22.87
CA GLN A 48 -9.60 -2.42 -22.06
C GLN A 48 -9.79 -3.58 -21.05
N PRO A 49 -9.54 -4.87 -21.41
CA PRO A 49 -9.77 -5.97 -20.49
C PRO A 49 -8.99 -5.88 -19.17
N PHE A 50 -7.83 -5.23 -19.15
CA PHE A 50 -7.05 -5.02 -17.93
C PHE A 50 -7.79 -4.17 -16.88
N TYR A 51 -8.69 -3.30 -17.31
CA TYR A 51 -9.44 -2.39 -16.45
C TYR A 51 -10.85 -2.86 -16.12
N THR A 52 -11.38 -3.89 -16.85
CA THR A 52 -12.82 -4.16 -16.82
C THR A 52 -13.18 -5.59 -16.45
N THR A 53 -12.22 -6.52 -16.47
CA THR A 53 -12.54 -7.94 -16.32
C THR A 53 -12.22 -8.49 -14.94
N ARG A 54 -12.96 -9.50 -14.54
CA ARG A 54 -12.72 -10.26 -13.30
C ARG A 54 -11.42 -11.05 -13.38
N GLU A 55 -11.12 -11.59 -14.56
CA GLU A 55 -9.91 -12.36 -14.83
C GLU A 55 -8.65 -11.52 -14.62
N ALA A 56 -8.67 -10.24 -15.07
CA ALA A 56 -7.59 -9.31 -14.80
C ALA A 56 -7.43 -9.05 -13.31
N LEU A 57 -8.52 -8.83 -12.58
CA LEU A 57 -8.47 -8.62 -11.14
C LEU A 57 -7.92 -9.84 -10.39
N ASP A 58 -8.40 -11.04 -10.70
CA ASP A 58 -7.96 -12.27 -10.03
C ASP A 58 -6.47 -12.52 -10.30
N PHE A 59 -6.01 -12.24 -11.52
CA PHE A 59 -4.59 -12.24 -11.86
C PHE A 59 -3.81 -11.17 -11.09
N ASP A 60 -4.30 -9.93 -11.02
CA ASP A 60 -3.66 -8.82 -10.31
C ASP A 60 -3.48 -9.14 -8.82
N LEU A 61 -4.50 -9.71 -8.20
CA LEU A 61 -4.38 -10.14 -6.81
C LEU A 61 -3.28 -11.19 -6.66
N ALA A 62 -3.29 -12.24 -7.47
CA ALA A 62 -2.31 -13.33 -7.38
C ALA A 62 -0.89 -12.86 -7.73
N ALA A 63 -0.71 -12.25 -8.91
CA ALA A 63 0.61 -11.97 -9.49
C ALA A 63 1.22 -10.65 -8.98
N ILE A 64 0.40 -9.61 -8.80
CA ILE A 64 0.86 -8.27 -8.45
C ILE A 64 0.83 -8.08 -6.93
N TYR A 65 -0.36 -8.07 -6.31
CA TYR A 65 -0.49 -7.83 -4.86
C TYR A 65 0.10 -8.96 -4.02
N GLY A 66 -0.05 -10.22 -4.44
CA GLY A 66 0.51 -11.39 -3.75
C GLY A 66 2.04 -11.46 -3.78
N HIS A 67 2.68 -10.80 -4.76
CA HIS A 67 4.13 -10.85 -4.98
C HIS A 67 4.82 -9.48 -4.94
N SER A 68 4.22 -8.49 -4.32
CA SER A 68 4.80 -7.16 -4.11
C SER A 68 4.91 -6.82 -2.63
N TRP A 69 5.86 -5.93 -2.30
CA TRP A 69 5.91 -5.31 -0.98
C TRP A 69 4.82 -4.25 -0.87
N LEU A 70 3.98 -4.38 0.13
CA LEU A 70 2.83 -3.53 0.37
C LEU A 70 2.99 -2.80 1.69
N MET A 71 2.88 -1.47 1.67
CA MET A 71 2.86 -0.69 2.91
C MET A 71 1.49 -0.83 3.59
N VAL A 72 1.50 -1.18 4.87
CA VAL A 72 0.28 -1.50 5.63
C VAL A 72 0.00 -0.54 6.79
N GLY A 73 0.96 0.29 7.13
CA GLY A 73 0.84 1.27 8.22
C GLY A 73 2.18 1.62 8.83
N MET A 74 2.16 2.10 10.06
CA MET A 74 3.35 2.53 10.78
C MET A 74 3.46 1.87 12.15
N ASP A 75 4.69 1.71 12.63
CA ASP A 75 5.08 1.14 13.94
C ASP A 75 4.30 1.78 15.10
N CYS A 76 4.09 3.09 15.04
CA CYS A 76 3.35 3.86 16.06
C CYS A 76 1.88 3.44 16.20
N GLU A 77 1.30 2.74 15.23
CA GLU A 77 -0.05 2.16 15.35
C GLU A 77 -0.08 0.91 16.25
N LEU A 78 1.09 0.38 16.59
CA LEU A 78 1.27 -0.79 17.45
C LEU A 78 2.07 -0.43 18.72
N PRO A 79 1.60 0.51 19.56
CA PRO A 79 2.43 1.17 20.58
C PRO A 79 2.88 0.27 21.74
N LYS A 80 2.25 -0.89 21.95
CA LYS A 80 2.58 -1.78 23.08
C LYS A 80 2.32 -3.24 22.74
N THR A 81 2.91 -4.13 23.53
CA THR A 81 2.68 -5.57 23.44
C THR A 81 1.20 -5.91 23.32
N GLY A 82 0.85 -6.72 22.34
CA GLY A 82 -0.51 -7.13 22.03
C GLY A 82 -1.29 -6.16 21.15
N SER A 83 -0.78 -4.95 20.86
CA SER A 83 -1.36 -4.10 19.82
C SER A 83 -1.33 -4.84 18.49
N TYR A 84 -2.46 -4.82 17.74
CA TYR A 84 -2.56 -5.46 16.44
C TYR A 84 -3.31 -4.61 15.43
N ILE A 85 -2.99 -4.83 14.16
CA ILE A 85 -3.74 -4.37 12.99
C ILE A 85 -4.12 -5.60 12.19
N ALA A 86 -5.42 -5.78 11.90
CA ALA A 86 -5.92 -6.82 11.01
C ALA A 86 -6.53 -6.16 9.78
N LEU A 87 -6.12 -6.59 8.60
CA LEU A 87 -6.54 -6.00 7.33
C LEU A 87 -6.70 -7.07 6.23
N MET A 88 -7.34 -6.69 5.14
CA MET A 88 -7.45 -7.51 3.94
C MET A 88 -6.46 -7.02 2.88
N ILE A 89 -5.76 -7.94 2.25
CA ILE A 89 -5.03 -7.70 0.99
C ILE A 89 -5.77 -8.50 -0.08
N GLY A 90 -6.61 -7.83 -0.87
CA GLY A 90 -7.56 -8.53 -1.72
C GLY A 90 -8.44 -9.48 -0.88
N ASN A 91 -8.38 -10.78 -1.18
CA ASN A 91 -9.12 -11.81 -0.47
C ASN A 91 -8.35 -12.43 0.73
N TRP A 92 -7.15 -11.97 1.02
CA TRP A 92 -6.30 -12.57 2.05
C TRP A 92 -6.28 -11.75 3.33
N PRO A 93 -6.85 -12.28 4.43
CA PRO A 93 -6.76 -11.63 5.73
C PRO A 93 -5.36 -11.81 6.31
N ILE A 94 -4.78 -10.71 6.80
CA ILE A 94 -3.54 -10.72 7.56
C ILE A 94 -3.71 -10.04 8.92
N VAL A 95 -2.86 -10.38 9.87
CA VAL A 95 -2.76 -9.72 11.17
C VAL A 95 -1.30 -9.36 11.45
N ILE A 96 -1.09 -8.13 11.86
CA ILE A 96 0.21 -7.58 12.25
C ILE A 96 0.10 -7.30 13.75
N VAL A 97 1.05 -7.76 14.54
CA VAL A 97 0.96 -7.69 16.00
C VAL A 97 2.34 -7.42 16.61
N ARG A 98 2.38 -6.61 17.68
CA ARG A 98 3.59 -6.47 18.50
C ARG A 98 3.62 -7.57 19.54
N ASP A 99 4.65 -8.39 19.50
CA ASP A 99 4.82 -9.51 20.41
C ASP A 99 5.39 -9.11 21.79
N LYS A 100 5.61 -10.08 22.66
CA LYS A 100 6.12 -9.86 24.02
C LYS A 100 7.57 -9.41 24.07
N SER A 101 8.36 -9.67 23.02
CA SER A 101 9.75 -9.20 22.90
C SER A 101 9.82 -7.74 22.40
N GLY A 102 8.68 -7.18 21.97
CA GLY A 102 8.59 -5.86 21.33
C GLY A 102 8.73 -5.91 19.82
N GLU A 103 8.96 -7.10 19.24
CA GLU A 103 9.04 -7.28 17.80
C GLU A 103 7.66 -7.21 17.14
N ILE A 104 7.60 -6.63 15.94
CA ILE A 104 6.39 -6.63 15.11
C ILE A 104 6.45 -7.84 14.18
N ARG A 105 5.37 -8.63 14.19
CA ARG A 105 5.22 -9.82 13.36
C ARG A 105 3.95 -9.74 12.53
N ALA A 106 3.97 -10.38 11.37
CA ALA A 106 2.80 -10.51 10.51
C ALA A 106 2.49 -11.98 10.25
N PHE A 107 1.19 -12.31 10.23
CA PHE A 107 0.71 -13.66 9.98
C PHE A 107 -0.49 -13.63 9.05
N HIS A 108 -0.69 -14.71 8.30
CA HIS A 108 -2.00 -14.98 7.72
C HIS A 108 -3.03 -15.10 8.83
N ASN A 109 -4.05 -14.29 8.80
CA ASN A 109 -5.11 -14.21 9.82
C ASN A 109 -6.12 -15.37 9.62
N SER A 110 -5.61 -16.58 9.58
CA SER A 110 -6.34 -17.81 9.30
C SER A 110 -5.97 -18.89 10.31
N CYS A 111 -6.94 -19.35 11.08
CA CYS A 111 -6.73 -20.38 12.11
C CYS A 111 -6.30 -21.72 11.49
N ARG A 112 -5.22 -22.30 12.00
CA ARG A 112 -4.66 -23.56 11.54
C ARG A 112 -5.53 -24.79 11.76
N HIS A 113 -6.66 -24.64 12.48
CA HIS A 113 -7.65 -25.70 12.66
C HIS A 113 -8.53 -25.86 11.40
N ARG A 114 -9.32 -24.84 11.05
CA ARG A 114 -10.32 -24.89 9.96
C ARG A 114 -10.42 -23.55 9.19
N GLY A 115 -9.39 -22.73 9.18
CA GLY A 115 -9.29 -21.53 8.37
C GLY A 115 -10.09 -20.31 8.85
N SER A 116 -10.77 -20.38 10.01
CA SER A 116 -11.53 -19.22 10.52
C SER A 116 -10.62 -18.02 10.74
N MET A 117 -11.06 -16.84 10.34
CA MET A 117 -10.39 -15.57 10.66
C MET A 117 -10.33 -15.40 12.19
N ILE A 118 -9.16 -15.03 12.71
CA ILE A 118 -8.87 -14.94 14.15
C ILE A 118 -9.22 -13.57 14.69
N CYS A 119 -8.70 -12.52 14.04
CA CYS A 119 -8.95 -11.12 14.37
C CYS A 119 -9.85 -10.50 13.29
N THR A 120 -10.92 -9.82 13.70
CA THR A 120 -11.73 -9.01 12.77
C THR A 120 -10.91 -7.86 12.22
N VAL A 121 -11.19 -7.44 10.98
CA VAL A 121 -10.54 -6.27 10.35
C VAL A 121 -10.66 -5.05 11.26
N GLY A 122 -9.55 -4.32 11.41
CA GLY A 122 -9.41 -3.19 12.30
C GLY A 122 -8.18 -3.29 13.19
N SER A 123 -8.15 -2.55 14.27
CA SER A 123 -7.04 -2.55 15.23
C SER A 123 -7.53 -2.80 16.65
N GLY A 124 -6.63 -3.24 17.52
CA GLY A 124 -6.95 -3.50 18.91
C GLY A 124 -5.75 -3.94 19.73
N ILE A 125 -6.03 -4.41 20.94
CA ILE A 125 -5.03 -4.92 21.85
C ILE A 125 -5.52 -6.26 22.41
N THR A 126 -4.67 -7.27 22.35
CA THR A 126 -4.99 -8.61 22.88
C THR A 126 -3.75 -9.26 23.52
N PRO A 127 -3.89 -9.97 24.61
CA PRO A 127 -2.78 -10.70 25.21
C PRO A 127 -2.40 -11.98 24.42
N LYS A 128 -3.31 -12.49 23.59
CA LYS A 128 -3.14 -13.67 22.74
C LYS A 128 -4.13 -13.62 21.56
N LEU A 129 -3.76 -14.24 20.44
CA LEU A 129 -4.62 -14.37 19.28
C LEU A 129 -5.54 -15.58 19.46
N VAL A 130 -6.84 -15.34 19.68
CA VAL A 130 -7.80 -16.40 20.04
C VAL A 130 -8.82 -16.57 18.92
N CYS A 131 -8.83 -17.74 18.29
CA CYS A 131 -9.80 -18.06 17.25
C CYS A 131 -11.24 -18.08 17.82
N PRO A 132 -12.17 -17.34 17.24
CA PRO A 132 -13.55 -17.26 17.75
C PRO A 132 -14.32 -18.57 17.59
N TYR A 133 -13.92 -19.45 16.66
CA TYR A 133 -14.68 -20.65 16.31
C TYR A 133 -14.55 -21.77 17.37
N HIS A 134 -13.31 -22.25 17.64
CA HIS A 134 -13.10 -23.38 18.59
C HIS A 134 -12.07 -23.02 19.67
N ARG A 135 -11.76 -21.72 19.85
CA ARG A 135 -10.88 -21.19 20.88
C ARG A 135 -9.42 -21.70 20.79
N TRP A 136 -8.98 -22.12 19.60
CA TRP A 136 -7.54 -22.28 19.40
C TRP A 136 -6.85 -20.95 19.69
N THR A 137 -5.84 -21.02 20.53
CA THR A 137 -5.18 -19.83 21.07
C THR A 137 -3.73 -19.85 20.65
N TYR A 138 -3.28 -18.73 20.08
CA TYR A 138 -1.89 -18.55 19.66
C TYR A 138 -1.24 -17.48 20.53
N ASP A 139 0.05 -17.66 20.82
CA ASP A 139 0.88 -16.59 21.34
C ASP A 139 1.07 -15.48 20.28
N LEU A 140 1.58 -14.32 20.71
CA LEU A 140 1.78 -13.18 19.82
C LEU A 140 2.94 -13.40 18.83
N ASP A 141 3.79 -14.41 19.06
CA ASP A 141 4.82 -14.88 18.14
C ASP A 141 4.28 -15.86 17.07
N GLY A 142 2.97 -16.16 17.10
CA GLY A 142 2.30 -17.07 16.17
C GLY A 142 2.29 -18.52 16.60
N SER A 143 3.02 -18.93 17.65
CA SER A 143 3.03 -20.32 18.13
C SER A 143 1.68 -20.74 18.72
N LEU A 144 1.27 -22.00 18.50
CA LEU A 144 0.04 -22.53 19.06
C LEU A 144 0.17 -22.77 20.56
N PHE A 145 -0.45 -21.92 21.36
CA PHE A 145 -0.45 -22.04 22.83
C PHE A 145 -1.40 -23.13 23.30
N ALA A 146 -2.65 -23.14 22.85
CA ALA A 146 -3.67 -24.10 23.30
C ALA A 146 -4.60 -24.51 22.16
N ALA A 147 -4.86 -25.82 22.09
CA ALA A 147 -5.87 -26.47 21.26
C ALA A 147 -6.53 -27.58 22.09
N ASN A 148 -7.80 -27.35 22.50
CA ASN A 148 -8.50 -28.29 23.37
C ASN A 148 -9.11 -29.43 22.56
N ARG A 149 -9.25 -30.61 23.21
CA ARG A 149 -9.91 -31.82 22.68
C ARG A 149 -9.27 -32.37 21.41
N MET A 150 -7.96 -32.25 21.31
CA MET A 150 -7.18 -32.91 20.27
C MET A 150 -6.76 -34.31 20.73
N GLN A 151 -6.45 -35.17 19.78
CA GLN A 151 -5.93 -36.52 19.99
C GLN A 151 -4.54 -36.51 20.63
N ASP A 152 -4.12 -37.65 21.22
CA ASP A 152 -2.89 -37.74 21.99
C ASP A 152 -1.61 -37.53 21.12
N ASP A 153 -1.68 -37.83 19.82
CA ASP A 153 -0.58 -37.66 18.86
C ASP A 153 -0.52 -36.25 18.24
N PHE A 154 -1.36 -35.34 18.69
CA PHE A 154 -1.38 -33.97 18.17
C PHE A 154 -0.15 -33.16 18.60
N VAL A 155 0.65 -32.70 17.61
CA VAL A 155 1.85 -31.90 17.82
C VAL A 155 1.54 -30.42 17.64
N LYS A 156 1.48 -29.67 18.74
CA LYS A 156 1.18 -28.22 18.71
C LYS A 156 2.20 -27.42 17.91
N ALA A 157 3.46 -27.81 17.91
CA ALA A 157 4.54 -27.10 17.20
C ALA A 157 4.30 -27.01 15.69
N ASP A 158 3.58 -27.96 15.10
CA ASP A 158 3.30 -28.01 13.67
C ASP A 158 2.12 -27.12 13.25
N HIS A 159 1.46 -26.49 14.23
CA HIS A 159 0.20 -25.77 14.04
C HIS A 159 0.28 -24.28 14.41
N GLY A 160 1.48 -23.68 14.38
CA GLY A 160 1.64 -22.22 14.47
C GLY A 160 1.02 -21.50 13.28
N LEU A 161 0.71 -20.22 13.45
CA LEU A 161 0.23 -19.36 12.36
C LEU A 161 1.28 -19.28 11.25
N LYS A 162 0.84 -19.24 9.99
CA LYS A 162 1.74 -19.04 8.86
C LYS A 162 2.25 -17.59 8.86
N PRO A 163 3.58 -17.37 8.89
CA PRO A 163 4.13 -16.03 8.86
C PRO A 163 3.90 -15.37 7.50
N VAL A 164 3.82 -14.04 7.52
CA VAL A 164 3.89 -13.17 6.35
C VAL A 164 5.20 -12.39 6.45
N ALA A 165 5.91 -12.26 5.34
CA ALA A 165 7.14 -11.49 5.31
C ALA A 165 6.85 -10.04 5.71
N LEU A 166 7.66 -9.50 6.64
CA LEU A 166 7.51 -8.13 7.15
C LEU A 166 8.87 -7.44 7.18
N ARG A 167 8.86 -6.15 6.85
CA ARG A 167 9.99 -5.21 7.01
C ARG A 167 9.50 -3.96 7.73
N ASN A 168 10.33 -3.44 8.61
CA ASN A 168 10.13 -2.17 9.31
C ASN A 168 11.31 -1.26 8.98
N VAL A 169 11.07 -0.17 8.28
CA VAL A 169 12.08 0.81 7.89
C VAL A 169 11.71 2.16 8.48
N GLY A 170 12.53 2.64 9.40
CA GLY A 170 12.29 3.92 10.07
C GLY A 170 10.94 4.04 10.78
N GLY A 171 10.20 2.95 10.96
CA GLY A 171 8.84 2.90 11.50
C GLY A 171 7.75 2.66 10.44
N ALA A 172 8.05 2.70 9.16
CA ALA A 172 7.12 2.30 8.11
C ALA A 172 7.08 0.77 7.98
N LEU A 173 5.88 0.18 7.92
CA LEU A 173 5.66 -1.27 7.92
C LEU A 173 5.27 -1.76 6.53
N PHE A 174 6.01 -2.76 6.04
CA PHE A 174 5.81 -3.38 4.74
C PHE A 174 5.63 -4.87 4.88
N VAL A 175 4.69 -5.45 4.13
CA VAL A 175 4.47 -6.90 4.07
C VAL A 175 4.52 -7.41 2.65
N CYS A 176 4.90 -8.68 2.49
CA CYS A 176 4.78 -9.40 1.22
C CYS A 176 4.19 -10.80 1.49
N LEU A 177 3.18 -11.18 0.70
CA LEU A 177 2.49 -12.47 0.87
C LEU A 177 3.22 -13.63 0.21
N SER A 178 4.17 -13.35 -0.69
CA SER A 178 4.96 -14.39 -1.37
C SER A 178 5.82 -15.17 -0.38
N GLU A 179 5.90 -16.47 -0.55
CA GLU A 179 6.87 -17.32 0.18
C GLU A 179 8.33 -16.97 -0.20
N ASN A 180 8.52 -16.40 -1.40
CA ASN A 180 9.80 -15.88 -1.89
C ASN A 180 9.66 -14.38 -2.22
N PRO A 181 9.70 -13.50 -1.22
CA PRO A 181 9.56 -12.06 -1.44
C PRO A 181 10.65 -11.52 -2.37
N PRO A 182 10.35 -10.53 -3.24
CA PRO A 182 11.39 -9.86 -4.01
C PRO A 182 12.36 -9.12 -3.09
N SER A 183 13.59 -8.85 -3.59
CA SER A 183 14.59 -8.06 -2.84
C SER A 183 13.99 -6.75 -2.35
N PHE A 184 14.32 -6.40 -1.10
CA PHE A 184 13.84 -5.19 -0.41
C PHE A 184 14.99 -4.26 -0.01
N GLU A 185 16.21 -4.76 0.00
CA GLU A 185 17.36 -4.16 0.64
C GLU A 185 17.67 -2.77 0.07
N GLU A 186 17.75 -2.64 -1.25
CA GLU A 186 18.04 -1.36 -1.92
C GLU A 186 17.01 -0.28 -1.58
N PHE A 187 15.72 -0.64 -1.61
CA PHE A 187 14.65 0.25 -1.21
C PHE A 187 14.73 0.59 0.28
N GLY A 188 14.91 -0.42 1.13
CA GLY A 188 14.96 -0.25 2.58
C GLY A 188 16.10 0.67 3.02
N ASP A 189 17.32 0.45 2.51
CA ASP A 189 18.51 1.25 2.81
C ASP A 189 18.38 2.70 2.29
N THR A 190 17.75 2.84 1.11
CA THR A 190 17.47 4.17 0.56
C THR A 190 16.45 4.89 1.43
N LEU A 191 15.28 4.26 1.69
CA LEU A 191 14.21 4.86 2.47
C LEU A 191 14.66 5.24 3.87
N GLU A 192 15.42 4.38 4.57
CA GLU A 192 15.92 4.67 5.92
C GLU A 192 16.65 6.03 5.97
N GLY A 193 17.49 6.33 4.98
CA GLY A 193 18.21 7.59 4.93
C GLY A 193 17.33 8.82 4.71
N TYR A 194 16.15 8.68 4.14
CA TYR A 194 15.20 9.79 3.93
C TYR A 194 14.18 9.92 5.07
N ILE A 195 13.75 8.78 5.64
CA ILE A 195 12.64 8.74 6.60
C ILE A 195 13.10 8.95 8.05
N ALA A 196 14.34 8.56 8.37
CA ALA A 196 14.88 8.65 9.73
C ALA A 196 14.72 10.04 10.38
N PRO A 197 14.94 11.17 9.66
CA PRO A 197 14.75 12.50 10.24
C PRO A 197 13.32 12.84 10.64
N HIS A 198 12.33 12.05 10.22
CA HIS A 198 10.91 12.28 10.52
C HIS A 198 10.44 11.55 11.78
N HIS A 199 11.31 10.82 12.48
CA HIS A 199 11.03 10.19 13.79
C HIS A 199 9.68 9.47 13.88
N ILE A 200 9.34 8.63 12.89
CA ILE A 200 8.02 7.97 12.79
C ILE A 200 7.65 7.17 14.05
N LYS A 201 8.65 6.63 14.76
CA LYS A 201 8.44 5.95 16.05
C LYS A 201 7.86 6.85 17.12
N ASP A 202 8.06 8.17 16.98
CA ASP A 202 7.51 9.20 17.86
C ASP A 202 6.24 9.85 17.27
N ALA A 203 5.64 9.25 16.27
CA ALA A 203 4.35 9.65 15.73
C ALA A 203 3.17 8.94 16.43
N LYS A 204 1.97 9.38 16.10
CA LYS A 204 0.71 8.67 16.34
C LYS A 204 -0.24 8.85 15.18
N LEU A 205 -1.09 7.85 14.96
CA LEU A 205 -2.21 7.98 14.04
C LEU A 205 -3.21 8.99 14.59
N ALA A 206 -3.38 10.12 13.91
CA ALA A 206 -4.32 11.17 14.29
C ALA A 206 -5.69 10.96 13.65
N TYR A 207 -5.73 10.53 12.39
CA TYR A 207 -6.96 10.29 11.65
C TYR A 207 -6.74 9.26 10.55
N GLN A 208 -7.80 8.55 10.18
CA GLN A 208 -7.84 7.67 9.01
C GLN A 208 -9.22 7.68 8.36
N SER A 209 -9.25 7.49 7.06
CA SER A 209 -10.48 7.35 6.28
C SER A 209 -10.35 6.28 5.21
N VAL A 210 -11.49 5.81 4.74
CA VAL A 210 -11.60 4.91 3.58
C VAL A 210 -12.55 5.57 2.60
N LEU A 211 -12.11 5.73 1.36
CA LEU A 211 -12.91 6.24 0.25
C LEU A 211 -13.12 5.09 -0.74
N VAL A 212 -14.37 4.78 -1.06
CA VAL A 212 -14.71 3.82 -2.10
C VAL A 212 -14.75 4.54 -3.44
N GLU A 213 -13.94 4.09 -4.39
CA GLU A 213 -13.91 4.57 -5.76
C GLU A 213 -14.45 3.49 -6.70
N ASN A 214 -15.46 3.84 -7.52
CA ASN A 214 -16.05 2.93 -8.51
C ASN A 214 -15.19 2.91 -9.78
N ALA A 215 -13.91 2.61 -9.61
CA ALA A 215 -12.90 2.55 -10.66
C ALA A 215 -11.93 1.39 -10.40
N ASN A 216 -11.35 0.87 -11.48
CA ASN A 216 -10.28 -0.12 -11.41
C ASN A 216 -9.05 0.46 -10.71
N TRP A 217 -8.41 -0.32 -9.87
CA TRP A 217 -7.24 0.12 -9.10
C TRP A 217 -6.09 0.66 -9.96
N LYS A 218 -5.96 0.19 -11.21
CA LYS A 218 -4.93 0.70 -12.14
C LYS A 218 -5.24 2.12 -12.58
N LEU A 219 -6.51 2.46 -12.84
CA LEU A 219 -6.92 3.83 -13.15
C LEU A 219 -6.69 4.77 -11.97
N VAL A 220 -7.00 4.31 -10.75
CA VAL A 220 -6.73 5.06 -9.51
C VAL A 220 -5.23 5.29 -9.33
N MET A 221 -4.40 4.28 -9.60
CA MET A 221 -2.96 4.41 -9.45
C MET A 221 -2.30 5.18 -10.59
N GLU A 222 -2.77 5.06 -11.83
CA GLU A 222 -2.30 5.88 -12.95
C GLU A 222 -2.54 7.37 -12.66
N ASN A 223 -3.74 7.73 -12.17
CA ASN A 223 -4.06 9.08 -11.69
C ASN A 223 -3.10 9.51 -10.56
N ALA A 224 -2.87 8.67 -9.55
CA ALA A 224 -1.99 8.96 -8.41
C ALA A 224 -0.48 9.01 -8.78
N ARG A 225 -0.10 8.64 -10.00
CA ARG A 225 1.31 8.64 -10.47
C ARG A 225 1.66 9.82 -11.36
N GLU A 226 0.72 10.71 -11.65
CA GLU A 226 0.99 11.91 -12.43
C GLU A 226 0.37 13.15 -11.76
N CYS A 227 0.63 14.32 -12.26
CA CYS A 227 0.05 15.57 -11.79
C CYS A 227 -0.31 16.51 -12.98
N TYR A 228 -0.54 15.93 -14.16
CA TYR A 228 -0.93 16.66 -15.35
C TYR A 228 -2.31 17.31 -15.20
N HIS A 229 -3.20 16.62 -14.46
CA HIS A 229 -4.53 17.14 -14.09
C HIS A 229 -4.52 18.09 -12.88
N CYS A 230 -3.49 18.05 -12.02
CA CYS A 230 -3.52 18.71 -10.71
C CYS A 230 -3.73 20.22 -10.79
N GLY A 231 -3.16 20.90 -11.78
CA GLY A 231 -3.27 22.35 -11.91
C GLY A 231 -4.70 22.87 -12.07
N THR A 232 -5.56 22.04 -12.67
CA THR A 232 -6.99 22.38 -12.88
C THR A 232 -7.92 21.57 -11.98
N GLY A 233 -7.53 20.32 -11.65
CA GLY A 233 -8.32 19.40 -10.85
C GLY A 233 -8.27 19.71 -9.36
N HIS A 234 -7.13 20.21 -8.84
CA HIS A 234 -6.89 20.39 -7.41
C HIS A 234 -6.47 21.83 -7.05
N PRO A 235 -7.35 22.82 -7.18
CA PRO A 235 -6.99 24.22 -6.93
C PRO A 235 -6.56 24.49 -5.47
N ALA A 236 -7.02 23.69 -4.51
CA ALA A 236 -6.59 23.79 -3.12
C ALA A 236 -5.17 23.22 -2.92
N LEU A 237 -4.88 22.06 -3.51
CA LEU A 237 -3.58 21.42 -3.46
C LEU A 237 -2.50 22.29 -4.12
N ALA A 238 -2.80 22.88 -5.27
CA ALA A 238 -1.91 23.72 -6.05
C ALA A 238 -1.41 24.98 -5.30
N ARG A 239 -1.99 25.33 -4.15
CA ARG A 239 -1.50 26.44 -3.32
C ARG A 239 -0.20 26.11 -2.59
N SER A 240 -0.09 24.94 -2.04
CA SER A 240 1.09 24.51 -1.26
C SER A 240 1.94 23.48 -1.98
N PHE A 241 1.32 22.66 -2.81
CA PHE A 241 1.99 21.59 -3.53
C PHE A 241 2.41 22.07 -4.93
N PRO A 242 3.65 21.79 -5.33
CA PRO A 242 4.12 22.12 -6.67
C PRO A 242 3.57 21.10 -7.70
N VAL A 243 2.57 21.49 -8.45
CA VAL A 243 1.85 20.61 -9.39
C VAL A 243 2.61 20.29 -10.69
N GLU A 244 3.68 21.03 -11.00
CA GLU A 244 4.55 20.73 -12.14
C GLU A 244 5.70 19.79 -11.74
N MET A 245 5.41 18.54 -11.43
CA MET A 245 6.37 17.61 -10.83
C MET A 245 7.61 17.30 -11.69
N SER A 246 7.51 17.33 -13.00
CA SER A 246 8.66 17.12 -13.90
C SER A 246 9.78 18.11 -13.71
N ARG A 247 9.50 19.29 -13.15
CA ARG A 247 10.48 20.36 -12.91
C ARG A 247 11.11 20.34 -11.53
N HIS A 248 10.61 19.52 -10.58
CA HIS A 248 11.05 19.58 -9.18
C HIS A 248 12.43 18.99 -8.94
N PHE A 249 12.87 18.11 -9.83
CA PHE A 249 14.13 17.41 -9.69
C PHE A 249 15.17 17.89 -10.69
N ASP A 250 14.76 18.62 -11.71
CA ASP A 250 15.67 19.33 -12.61
C ASP A 250 15.69 20.81 -12.21
N ALA A 251 16.67 21.17 -11.41
CA ALA A 251 16.82 22.55 -10.95
C ALA A 251 16.98 23.55 -12.11
N GLY A 252 17.52 23.10 -13.27
CA GLY A 252 17.77 23.97 -14.41
C GLY A 252 18.32 25.33 -13.96
N GLU A 253 17.65 26.42 -14.32
CA GLU A 253 17.93 27.78 -13.86
C GLU A 253 17.09 28.22 -12.65
N ASP A 254 16.21 27.38 -12.11
CA ASP A 254 15.34 27.74 -10.97
C ASP A 254 16.15 27.94 -9.69
N ALA A 255 16.32 29.21 -9.31
CA ALA A 255 17.07 29.61 -8.12
C ALA A 255 16.46 29.07 -6.83
N ARG A 256 15.13 28.87 -6.77
CA ARG A 256 14.42 28.35 -5.61
C ARG A 256 14.80 26.89 -5.36
N ILE A 257 14.80 26.05 -6.39
CA ILE A 257 15.18 24.64 -6.28
C ILE A 257 16.65 24.51 -5.88
N LYS A 258 17.54 25.35 -6.44
CA LYS A 258 18.96 25.40 -6.05
C LYS A 258 19.12 25.80 -4.58
N THR A 259 18.40 26.82 -4.12
CA THR A 259 18.42 27.26 -2.72
C THR A 259 17.91 26.17 -1.79
N PHE A 260 16.80 25.51 -2.15
CA PHE A 260 16.27 24.38 -1.38
C PHE A 260 17.28 23.24 -1.26
N ALA A 261 17.89 22.84 -2.38
CA ALA A 261 18.90 21.78 -2.37
C ALA A 261 20.09 22.12 -1.45
N ALA A 262 20.63 23.35 -1.55
CA ALA A 262 21.70 23.81 -0.67
C ALA A 262 21.30 23.84 0.80
N THR A 263 20.05 24.18 1.12
CA THR A 263 19.52 24.14 2.48
C THR A 263 19.44 22.70 3.00
N MET A 264 18.94 21.75 2.18
CA MET A 264 18.87 20.33 2.56
C MET A 264 20.28 19.76 2.79
N ASP A 265 21.24 20.08 1.93
CA ASP A 265 22.64 19.67 2.12
C ASP A 265 23.23 20.21 3.44
N ALA A 266 22.98 21.48 3.75
CA ALA A 266 23.45 22.10 5.00
C ALA A 266 22.81 21.47 6.25
N LEU A 267 21.59 20.94 6.14
CA LEU A 267 20.88 20.22 7.19
C LEU A 267 21.22 18.73 7.24
N GLY A 268 21.99 18.20 6.27
CA GLY A 268 22.29 16.78 6.14
C GLY A 268 21.08 15.94 5.74
N LEU A 269 20.06 16.56 5.12
CA LEU A 269 18.84 15.89 4.67
C LEU A 269 18.98 15.43 3.21
N LYS A 270 18.77 14.15 2.97
CA LYS A 270 18.71 13.61 1.60
C LYS A 270 17.53 14.22 0.83
N HIS A 271 17.76 14.67 -0.41
CA HIS A 271 16.70 15.30 -1.20
C HIS A 271 16.67 14.83 -2.67
N MET A 272 17.80 14.43 -3.26
CA MET A 272 17.82 13.98 -4.67
C MET A 272 16.87 12.79 -4.89
N PRO A 273 16.19 12.72 -6.05
CA PRO A 273 15.35 11.56 -6.35
C PRO A 273 16.21 10.31 -6.51
N VAL A 274 15.76 9.23 -5.91
CA VAL A 274 16.30 7.87 -6.10
C VAL A 274 15.14 6.95 -6.43
N GLU A 275 15.33 6.12 -7.44
CA GLU A 275 14.29 5.21 -7.89
C GLU A 275 14.84 3.83 -8.23
N GLY A 276 14.05 2.81 -7.91
CA GLY A 276 14.24 1.44 -8.36
C GLY A 276 13.09 1.04 -9.30
N HIS A 277 13.01 -0.22 -9.63
CA HIS A 277 12.02 -0.72 -10.60
C HIS A 277 10.56 -0.53 -10.13
N TRP A 278 10.30 -0.60 -8.81
CA TRP A 278 8.95 -0.57 -8.22
C TRP A 278 8.76 0.48 -7.13
N TRP A 279 9.73 1.37 -6.95
CA TRP A 279 9.69 2.40 -5.91
C TRP A 279 10.42 3.67 -6.32
N GLN A 280 10.08 4.76 -5.65
CA GLN A 280 10.75 6.06 -5.78
C GLN A 280 10.76 6.74 -4.41
N VAL A 281 11.88 7.38 -4.08
CA VAL A 281 12.04 8.23 -2.89
C VAL A 281 12.65 9.56 -3.30
N ALA A 282 12.12 10.66 -2.79
CA ALA A 282 12.62 12.01 -3.06
C ALA A 282 12.21 12.97 -1.96
N ARG A 283 12.87 14.12 -1.90
CA ARG A 283 12.43 15.28 -1.13
C ARG A 283 12.44 16.49 -2.05
N PHE A 284 11.38 17.29 -2.00
CA PHE A 284 11.22 18.45 -2.89
C PHE A 284 10.67 19.66 -2.13
N ALA A 285 10.96 20.84 -2.67
CA ALA A 285 10.45 22.10 -2.14
C ALA A 285 8.92 22.19 -2.34
N LEU A 286 8.22 22.70 -1.33
CA LEU A 286 6.84 23.15 -1.49
C LEU A 286 6.80 24.50 -2.23
N ASN A 287 5.61 24.99 -2.54
CA ASN A 287 5.44 26.31 -3.10
C ASN A 287 6.01 27.39 -2.17
N GLU A 288 6.38 28.56 -2.71
CA GLU A 288 7.04 29.63 -1.97
C GLU A 288 6.25 30.03 -0.72
N GLY A 289 6.95 30.09 0.41
CA GLY A 289 6.37 30.42 1.71
C GLY A 289 5.56 29.30 2.38
N CYS A 290 5.50 28.10 1.77
CA CYS A 290 4.78 26.96 2.33
C CYS A 290 5.72 26.06 3.12
N LEU A 291 5.29 25.69 4.32
CA LEU A 291 5.99 24.81 5.27
C LEU A 291 5.36 23.39 5.35
N SER A 292 4.10 23.27 4.93
CA SER A 292 3.35 22.00 4.94
C SER A 292 2.42 21.91 3.73
N ILE A 293 1.97 20.71 3.41
CA ILE A 293 0.93 20.46 2.41
C ILE A 293 -0.43 20.70 3.07
N SER A 294 -0.86 21.96 3.06
CA SER A 294 -2.06 22.44 3.71
C SER A 294 -2.75 23.53 2.88
N ASN A 295 -3.98 23.87 3.22
CA ASN A 295 -4.76 24.89 2.48
C ASN A 295 -4.12 26.28 2.45
N ASP A 296 -3.31 26.60 3.44
CA ASP A 296 -2.64 27.93 3.56
C ASP A 296 -1.10 27.83 3.59
N GLY A 297 -0.55 26.63 3.38
CA GLY A 297 0.89 26.35 3.41
C GLY A 297 1.53 26.32 4.79
N LYS A 298 0.76 26.53 5.87
CA LYS A 298 1.28 26.52 7.23
C LYS A 298 1.28 25.12 7.82
N HIS A 299 2.03 24.93 8.89
CA HIS A 299 2.00 23.70 9.68
C HIS A 299 0.59 23.36 10.18
N LEU A 300 0.21 22.10 10.04
CA LEU A 300 -1.04 21.52 10.50
C LEU A 300 -0.95 21.09 11.98
N SER A 301 0.27 20.88 12.49
CA SER A 301 0.55 20.61 13.90
C SER A 301 1.64 21.54 14.45
N LYS A 302 1.44 22.03 15.67
CA LYS A 302 2.44 22.86 16.37
C LYS A 302 3.66 22.08 16.83
N LYS A 303 3.51 20.75 17.05
CA LYS A 303 4.61 19.86 17.41
C LYS A 303 5.16 19.20 16.15
N LEU A 304 6.40 19.54 15.86
CA LEU A 304 7.10 19.00 14.69
C LEU A 304 7.64 17.59 14.99
N MET A 305 7.68 16.77 13.97
CA MET A 305 8.32 15.45 13.99
C MET A 305 9.75 15.53 13.47
N CYS A 306 10.06 16.53 12.65
CA CYS A 306 11.40 16.79 12.17
C CYS A 306 11.87 18.15 12.70
N ASP A 307 12.95 18.16 13.48
CA ASP A 307 13.47 19.34 14.17
C ASP A 307 14.25 20.31 13.27
N ALA A 308 14.39 19.99 11.99
CA ALA A 308 15.23 20.74 11.09
C ALA A 308 14.68 22.16 10.85
N ASN A 309 15.47 23.15 11.25
CA ASN A 309 15.42 24.54 10.82
C ASN A 309 14.01 25.20 10.77
N GLY A 310 13.22 25.04 11.84
CA GLY A 310 11.89 25.64 11.91
C GLY A 310 10.84 24.97 11.02
N GLY A 311 11.18 23.80 10.43
CA GLY A 311 10.24 22.98 9.67
C GLY A 311 10.16 23.28 8.17
N ASP A 312 11.01 24.16 7.64
CA ASP A 312 11.11 24.35 6.18
C ASP A 312 12.04 23.30 5.55
N ILE A 313 11.51 22.09 5.43
CA ILE A 313 12.21 20.93 4.87
C ILE A 313 11.51 20.36 3.63
N GLY A 314 10.54 21.10 3.09
CA GLY A 314 9.71 20.62 1.98
C GLY A 314 8.90 19.38 2.32
N SER A 315 8.66 18.53 1.33
CA SER A 315 8.03 17.23 1.52
C SER A 315 8.95 16.10 1.09
N MET A 316 9.26 15.17 1.99
CA MET A 316 9.79 13.88 1.62
C MET A 316 8.65 13.01 1.13
N ARG A 317 8.81 12.42 -0.06
CA ARG A 317 7.84 11.52 -0.67
C ARG A 317 8.50 10.18 -0.97
N PHE A 318 7.81 9.12 -0.68
CA PHE A 318 8.10 7.84 -1.31
C PHE A 318 6.82 7.23 -1.88
N ALA A 319 6.99 6.46 -2.93
CA ALA A 319 5.92 5.76 -3.60
C ALA A 319 6.34 4.34 -3.92
N LEU A 320 5.41 3.41 -3.80
CA LEU A 320 5.60 2.00 -4.13
C LEU A 320 4.49 1.53 -5.07
N ASP A 321 4.90 0.82 -6.10
CA ASP A 321 3.98 0.05 -6.90
C ASP A 321 3.72 -1.31 -6.22
N PRO A 322 2.47 -1.76 -6.17
CA PRO A 322 1.32 -1.29 -6.94
C PRO A 322 0.51 -0.14 -6.32
N HIS A 323 0.66 0.23 -5.00
CA HIS A 323 -0.55 0.70 -4.33
C HIS A 323 -0.40 1.92 -3.43
N CYS A 324 0.79 2.47 -3.19
CA CYS A 324 0.86 3.54 -2.19
C CYS A 324 1.80 4.69 -2.55
N PHE A 325 1.57 5.82 -1.90
CA PHE A 325 2.53 6.89 -1.71
C PHE A 325 2.37 7.52 -0.32
N VAL A 326 3.44 8.14 0.15
CA VAL A 326 3.50 8.81 1.44
C VAL A 326 4.15 10.17 1.26
N HIS A 327 3.63 11.19 1.94
CA HIS A 327 4.24 12.50 2.09
C HIS A 327 4.57 12.76 3.55
N CYS A 328 5.80 13.14 3.82
CA CYS A 328 6.26 13.54 5.14
C CYS A 328 6.73 15.00 5.09
N THR A 329 5.99 15.90 5.72
CA THR A 329 6.42 17.27 6.04
C THR A 329 7.04 17.31 7.44
N ALA A 330 7.44 18.47 7.93
CA ALA A 330 8.02 18.54 9.28
C ALA A 330 7.02 18.26 10.38
N ASP A 331 5.74 18.51 10.16
CA ASP A 331 4.67 18.54 11.17
C ASP A 331 3.68 17.38 11.06
N SER A 332 3.62 16.72 9.91
CA SER A 332 2.64 15.68 9.66
C SER A 332 3.09 14.68 8.59
N ILE A 333 2.47 13.51 8.59
CA ILE A 333 2.65 12.50 7.54
C ILE A 333 1.28 12.15 6.98
N PHE A 334 1.18 12.10 5.67
CA PHE A 334 0.03 11.58 4.93
C PHE A 334 0.41 10.32 4.18
N MET A 335 -0.39 9.28 4.34
CA MET A 335 -0.26 8.01 3.62
C MET A 335 -1.52 7.77 2.80
N PHE A 336 -1.34 7.49 1.52
CA PHE A 336 -2.35 7.01 0.58
C PHE A 336 -2.05 5.56 0.21
N SER A 337 -3.07 4.71 0.19
CA SER A 337 -2.94 3.37 -0.38
C SER A 337 -4.25 2.91 -1.03
N ALA A 338 -4.14 2.31 -2.23
CA ALA A 338 -5.26 1.80 -3.01
C ALA A 338 -5.30 0.27 -2.95
N MET A 339 -6.45 -0.30 -2.60
CA MET A 339 -6.65 -1.74 -2.52
C MET A 339 -7.81 -2.17 -3.44
N PRO A 340 -7.58 -3.04 -4.43
CA PRO A 340 -8.64 -3.53 -5.30
C PRO A 340 -9.61 -4.42 -4.52
N VAL A 341 -10.90 -4.20 -4.72
CA VAL A 341 -12.00 -4.98 -4.13
C VAL A 341 -12.84 -5.65 -5.22
N GLY A 342 -12.98 -4.98 -6.33
CA GLY A 342 -13.69 -5.47 -7.51
C GLY A 342 -13.02 -5.04 -8.81
N PRO A 343 -13.46 -5.55 -9.97
CA PRO A 343 -12.93 -5.09 -11.27
C PRO A 343 -13.06 -3.57 -11.45
N ASN A 344 -14.13 -2.98 -10.93
CA ASN A 344 -14.46 -1.56 -10.99
C ASN A 344 -14.67 -0.98 -9.58
N GLU A 345 -13.99 -1.49 -8.58
CA GLU A 345 -14.07 -0.99 -7.21
C GLU A 345 -12.72 -1.05 -6.53
N THR A 346 -12.28 0.09 -6.04
CA THR A 346 -11.04 0.27 -5.29
C THR A 346 -11.33 0.99 -3.98
N HIS A 347 -10.78 0.48 -2.88
CA HIS A 347 -10.80 1.16 -1.60
C HIS A 347 -9.51 1.94 -1.41
N VAL A 348 -9.63 3.25 -1.29
CA VAL A 348 -8.51 4.16 -0.99
C VAL A 348 -8.46 4.40 0.51
N TYR A 349 -7.40 3.94 1.12
CA TYR A 349 -7.12 4.15 2.55
C TYR A 349 -6.21 5.35 2.70
N SER A 350 -6.62 6.31 3.52
CA SER A 350 -5.85 7.49 3.86
C SER A 350 -5.60 7.54 5.35
N LYS A 351 -4.34 7.81 5.75
CA LYS A 351 -3.94 7.92 7.14
C LYS A 351 -3.12 9.19 7.36
N TRP A 352 -3.38 9.87 8.47
CA TRP A 352 -2.65 11.08 8.90
C TRP A 352 -1.99 10.85 10.25
N TYR A 353 -0.72 11.18 10.31
CA TYR A 353 0.07 11.02 11.52
C TYR A 353 0.65 12.37 11.95
N VAL A 354 0.71 12.58 13.26
CA VAL A 354 1.31 13.75 13.92
C VAL A 354 2.23 13.29 15.03
N HIS A 355 2.99 14.21 15.61
CA HIS A 355 3.85 13.90 16.77
C HIS A 355 3.04 13.23 17.90
N LYS A 356 3.58 12.20 18.55
CA LYS A 356 2.89 11.41 19.60
C LYS A 356 2.32 12.26 20.74
N ASP A 357 3.01 13.34 21.12
CA ASP A 357 2.63 14.24 22.20
C ASP A 357 1.79 15.44 21.73
N ALA A 358 1.43 15.53 20.45
CA ALA A 358 0.52 16.55 19.95
C ALA A 358 -0.90 16.29 20.48
N VAL A 359 -1.58 17.31 20.98
CA VAL A 359 -2.92 17.21 21.58
C VAL A 359 -3.94 17.81 20.61
N GLU A 360 -4.97 17.01 20.26
CA GLU A 360 -6.09 17.48 19.44
C GLU A 360 -6.82 18.65 20.11
N GLY A 361 -7.19 19.64 19.31
CA GLY A 361 -7.81 20.88 19.78
C GLY A 361 -6.82 21.88 20.40
N VAL A 362 -5.55 21.49 20.63
CA VAL A 362 -4.49 22.36 21.18
C VAL A 362 -3.34 22.52 20.18
N ASP A 363 -2.76 21.43 19.74
CA ASP A 363 -1.60 21.40 18.85
C ASP A 363 -2.01 21.19 17.38
N TYR A 364 -3.09 20.47 17.12
CA TYR A 364 -3.67 20.24 15.79
C TYR A 364 -5.20 20.12 15.89
N ASP A 365 -5.86 20.30 14.74
CA ASP A 365 -7.30 20.06 14.55
C ASP A 365 -7.46 18.99 13.46
N VAL A 366 -8.24 17.93 13.72
CA VAL A 366 -8.40 16.79 12.79
C VAL A 366 -9.05 17.23 11.49
N ALA A 367 -10.02 18.15 11.53
CA ALA A 367 -10.68 18.62 10.32
C ALA A 367 -9.70 19.40 9.43
N ALA A 368 -8.91 20.30 10.01
CA ALA A 368 -7.88 21.04 9.28
C ALA A 368 -6.77 20.10 8.74
N LEU A 369 -6.35 19.12 9.55
CA LEU A 369 -5.32 18.14 9.21
C LEU A 369 -5.71 17.31 7.97
N SER A 370 -6.96 16.89 7.89
CA SER A 370 -7.44 15.98 6.87
C SER A 370 -8.07 16.66 5.65
N ASP A 371 -8.44 17.94 5.74
CA ASP A 371 -9.29 18.63 4.75
C ASP A 371 -8.70 18.62 3.33
N LEU A 372 -7.43 19.02 3.20
CA LEU A 372 -6.80 19.16 1.87
C LEU A 372 -6.75 17.83 1.11
N TRP A 373 -6.18 16.78 1.74
CA TRP A 373 -6.07 15.48 1.10
C TRP A 373 -7.43 14.78 0.92
N THR A 374 -8.39 15.03 1.81
CA THR A 374 -9.77 14.53 1.63
C THR A 374 -10.42 15.15 0.41
N LYS A 375 -10.27 16.47 0.20
CA LYS A 375 -10.76 17.16 -1.01
C LYS A 375 -10.07 16.64 -2.26
N THR A 376 -8.74 16.54 -2.25
CA THR A 376 -7.95 16.03 -3.37
C THR A 376 -8.41 14.62 -3.76
N ASN A 377 -8.52 13.71 -2.78
CA ASN A 377 -8.99 12.35 -3.05
C ASN A 377 -10.44 12.29 -3.61
N LEU A 378 -11.32 13.20 -3.18
CA LEU A 378 -12.68 13.28 -3.73
C LEU A 378 -12.70 13.80 -5.17
N GLU A 379 -11.82 14.73 -5.50
CA GLU A 379 -11.63 15.25 -6.87
C GLU A 379 -11.04 14.13 -7.75
N ASP A 380 -10.01 13.43 -7.30
CA ASP A 380 -9.40 12.28 -7.99
C ASP A 380 -10.39 11.14 -8.20
N LYS A 381 -11.19 10.80 -7.19
CA LYS A 381 -12.27 9.82 -7.31
C LYS A 381 -13.19 10.16 -8.50
N GLN A 382 -13.62 11.42 -8.62
CA GLN A 382 -14.50 11.82 -9.72
C GLN A 382 -13.82 11.64 -11.09
N LEU A 383 -12.52 11.92 -11.18
CA LEU A 383 -11.74 11.74 -12.41
C LEU A 383 -11.58 10.24 -12.73
N ALA A 384 -11.19 9.42 -11.76
CA ALA A 384 -11.02 7.98 -11.92
C ALA A 384 -12.34 7.28 -12.29
N GLU A 385 -13.45 7.64 -11.65
CA GLU A 385 -14.79 7.10 -11.96
C GLU A 385 -15.25 7.50 -13.37
N ASN A 386 -15.05 8.74 -13.77
CA ASN A 386 -15.34 9.19 -15.15
C ASN A 386 -14.46 8.44 -16.17
N ASN A 387 -13.20 8.23 -15.85
CA ASN A 387 -12.28 7.46 -16.68
C ASN A 387 -12.75 6.01 -16.82
N GLN A 388 -13.17 5.37 -15.73
CA GLN A 388 -13.74 4.02 -15.76
C GLN A 388 -14.98 3.92 -16.67
N VAL A 389 -15.87 4.90 -16.61
CA VAL A 389 -17.05 4.95 -17.51
C VAL A 389 -16.62 5.02 -18.98
N GLY A 390 -15.62 5.84 -19.29
CA GLY A 390 -15.04 5.94 -20.64
C GLY A 390 -14.38 4.65 -21.10
N VAL A 391 -13.60 4.02 -20.22
CA VAL A 391 -12.92 2.75 -20.49
C VAL A 391 -13.90 1.60 -20.71
N ASN A 392 -15.05 1.59 -20.02
CA ASN A 392 -16.11 0.59 -20.23
C ASN A 392 -16.81 0.74 -21.60
N SER A 393 -16.62 1.85 -22.30
CA SER A 393 -17.24 2.09 -23.61
C SER A 393 -16.66 1.21 -24.71
N HIS A 394 -17.50 0.79 -25.67
CA HIS A 394 -17.03 0.14 -26.90
C HIS A 394 -16.14 1.05 -27.76
N GLY A 395 -16.13 2.34 -27.52
CA GLY A 395 -15.28 3.31 -28.22
C GLY A 395 -13.89 3.47 -27.61
N TYR A 396 -13.59 2.80 -26.48
CA TYR A 396 -12.28 2.91 -25.85
C TYR A 396 -11.18 2.31 -26.73
N THR A 397 -10.12 3.07 -26.87
CA THR A 397 -8.84 2.61 -27.45
C THR A 397 -7.70 3.17 -26.59
N PRO A 398 -6.64 2.38 -26.31
CA PRO A 398 -5.50 2.88 -25.54
C PRO A 398 -4.92 4.18 -26.09
N GLY A 399 -4.85 5.21 -25.26
CA GLY A 399 -4.29 6.52 -25.59
C GLY A 399 -2.82 6.65 -25.19
N PRO A 400 -2.04 7.56 -25.81
CA PRO A 400 -0.64 7.78 -25.46
C PRO A 400 -0.51 8.57 -24.16
N TYR A 401 0.48 8.22 -23.33
CA TYR A 401 0.94 9.07 -22.23
C TYR A 401 1.75 10.27 -22.73
N SER A 402 1.63 11.39 -22.05
CA SER A 402 2.51 12.54 -22.23
C SER A 402 3.93 12.23 -21.76
N ARG A 403 4.92 12.44 -22.63
CA ARG A 403 6.33 12.21 -22.27
C ARG A 403 6.87 13.25 -21.29
N GLU A 404 6.19 14.38 -21.12
CA GLU A 404 6.60 15.46 -20.21
C GLU A 404 5.88 15.41 -18.87
N ALA A 405 4.60 15.02 -18.87
CA ALA A 405 3.73 15.17 -17.71
C ALA A 405 3.33 13.83 -17.06
N GLU A 406 3.38 12.68 -17.80
CA GLU A 406 2.86 11.39 -17.35
C GLU A 406 3.94 10.30 -17.29
N MET A 407 5.22 10.68 -17.13
CA MET A 407 6.34 9.72 -17.10
C MET A 407 6.18 8.67 -16.00
N LEU A 408 5.66 9.04 -14.83
CA LEU A 408 5.51 8.09 -13.72
C LEU A 408 4.29 7.19 -13.90
N ALA A 409 3.21 7.65 -14.55
CA ALA A 409 2.08 6.81 -14.94
C ALA A 409 2.51 5.79 -16.01
N GLN A 410 3.27 6.24 -17.01
CA GLN A 410 3.86 5.31 -18.00
C GLN A 410 4.75 4.27 -17.31
N ARG A 411 5.64 4.69 -16.40
CA ARG A 411 6.52 3.80 -15.66
C ARG A 411 5.74 2.77 -14.83
N PHE A 412 4.68 3.19 -14.15
CA PHE A 412 3.77 2.28 -13.43
C PHE A 412 3.20 1.21 -14.37
N THR A 413 2.73 1.61 -15.56
CA THR A 413 2.17 0.69 -16.56
C THR A 413 3.25 -0.25 -17.12
N ASP A 414 4.45 0.25 -17.36
CA ASP A 414 5.60 -0.56 -17.82
C ASP A 414 5.98 -1.59 -16.74
N TRP A 415 6.14 -1.17 -15.49
CA TRP A 415 6.37 -2.05 -14.34
C TRP A 415 5.29 -3.14 -14.20
N TYR A 416 4.01 -2.76 -14.32
CA TYR A 416 2.91 -3.71 -14.26
C TYR A 416 3.03 -4.81 -15.31
N CYS A 417 3.33 -4.42 -16.55
CA CYS A 417 3.49 -5.36 -17.64
C CYS A 417 4.69 -6.28 -17.46
N ASP A 418 5.83 -5.74 -17.03
CA ASP A 418 7.03 -6.53 -16.75
C ASP A 418 6.76 -7.55 -15.64
N LYS A 419 6.15 -7.10 -14.53
CA LYS A 419 5.75 -7.97 -13.43
C LYS A 419 4.79 -9.08 -13.85
N ALA A 420 3.83 -8.76 -14.72
CA ALA A 420 2.88 -9.72 -15.27
C ALA A 420 3.59 -10.76 -16.17
N CYS A 421 4.50 -10.32 -17.03
CA CYS A 421 5.30 -11.21 -17.86
C CYS A 421 6.18 -12.15 -17.03
N ASP A 422 6.86 -11.63 -16.02
CA ASP A 422 7.71 -12.42 -15.11
C ASP A 422 6.90 -13.48 -14.36
N TYR A 423 5.73 -13.10 -13.86
CA TYR A 423 4.84 -14.05 -13.18
C TYR A 423 4.36 -15.16 -14.11
N ILE A 424 3.95 -14.83 -15.33
CA ILE A 424 3.51 -15.81 -16.34
C ILE A 424 4.67 -16.73 -16.71
N ALA A 425 5.88 -16.21 -16.92
CA ALA A 425 7.06 -17.00 -17.24
C ALA A 425 7.43 -18.00 -16.12
N ALA A 426 7.22 -17.60 -14.85
CA ALA A 426 7.53 -18.44 -13.71
C ALA A 426 6.45 -19.51 -13.40
N HIS A 427 5.18 -19.30 -13.79
CA HIS A 427 4.04 -20.12 -13.35
C HIS A 427 3.19 -20.66 -14.51
N GLY A 428 3.47 -20.30 -15.76
CA GLY A 428 2.67 -20.64 -16.93
C GLY A 428 3.03 -21.98 -17.63
N ASN A 429 3.97 -22.76 -17.06
CA ASN A 429 4.41 -24.07 -17.58
C ASN A 429 3.76 -25.24 -16.86
#